data_c058399a048ec27e5b32ee9779342901
#
_entry.id   c058399a048ec27e5b32ee9779342901
#
_cell.length_a   1.000
_cell.length_b   1.000
_cell.length_c   1.000
_cell.angle_alpha   90.00
_cell.angle_beta   90.00
_cell.angle_gamma   90.00
#
_symmetry.space_group_name_H-M   'P 1'
#
loop_
_entity.id
_entity.type
_entity.pdbx_description
1 polymer ?
#
loop_
_entity_poly.entity_id
_entity_poly.type
_entity_poly.pdbx_seq_one_letter_code
_entity_poly.pdbx_strand_id
1 'polypeptide(L)'
;MKILVVCGNGLGSSLILEWNVKKALEALDKNAEVTHTDLASAKAEKADIYLGAADIVNELAKGNGTIVSIVNMMSIVEIKEKLEPLL
;
A
#
# COMPACT_ATOMS: atom_id res chain seq x y z
N MET A 1 -9.49 3.08 8.97
CA MET A 1 -8.99 3.07 7.57
C MET A 1 -8.12 1.84 7.35
N LYS A 2 -8.28 1.18 6.23
CA LYS A 2 -7.50 -0.01 5.91
C LYS A 2 -6.61 0.25 4.69
N ILE A 3 -5.32 -0.01 4.86
CA ILE A 3 -4.33 0.07 3.80
C ILE A 3 -3.90 -1.34 3.43
N LEU A 4 -4.13 -1.72 2.19
CA LEU A 4 -3.76 -3.04 1.70
C LEU A 4 -2.51 -2.92 0.84
N VAL A 5 -1.42 -3.51 1.31
CA VAL A 5 -0.15 -3.54 0.57
C VAL A 5 -0.20 -4.72 -0.39
N VAL A 6 -0.08 -4.45 -1.67
CA VAL A 6 -0.24 -5.45 -2.73
C VAL A 6 1.11 -5.76 -3.35
N CYS A 7 1.42 -7.04 -3.46
CA CYS A 7 2.67 -7.51 -4.04
C CYS A 7 2.38 -8.60 -5.06
N GLY A 8 3.06 -8.55 -6.20
CA GLY A 8 2.83 -9.51 -7.28
C GLY A 8 3.21 -10.94 -6.91
N ASN A 9 4.35 -11.13 -6.29
CA ASN A 9 4.85 -12.45 -5.94
C ASN A 9 4.84 -12.76 -4.45
N GLY A 10 4.46 -11.81 -3.63
CA GLY A 10 4.24 -12.02 -2.22
C GLY A 10 5.43 -12.35 -1.35
N LEU A 11 6.61 -12.49 -1.89
CA LEU A 11 7.76 -12.94 -1.12
C LEU A 11 8.70 -11.78 -0.80
N GLY A 12 8.82 -11.46 0.46
CA GLY A 12 9.80 -10.49 0.95
C GLY A 12 9.46 -9.04 0.69
N SER A 13 9.17 -8.66 -0.54
CA SER A 13 8.97 -7.25 -0.88
C SER A 13 7.70 -6.67 -0.25
N SER A 14 6.64 -7.47 -0.12
CA SER A 14 5.42 -6.98 0.52
C SER A 14 5.64 -6.72 2.00
N LEU A 15 6.46 -7.52 2.66
CA LEU A 15 6.78 -7.32 4.08
C LEU A 15 7.59 -6.06 4.29
N ILE A 16 8.56 -5.80 3.42
CA ILE A 16 9.37 -4.58 3.49
C ILE A 16 8.49 -3.36 3.27
N LEU A 17 7.63 -3.41 2.26
CA LEU A 17 6.74 -2.30 1.97
C LEU A 17 5.74 -2.06 3.09
N GLU A 18 5.17 -3.14 3.65
CA GLU A 18 4.27 -3.03 4.79
C GLU A 18 4.95 -2.36 5.98
N TRP A 19 6.19 -2.78 6.28
CA TRP A 19 6.96 -2.20 7.36
C TRP A 19 7.18 -0.70 7.13
N ASN A 20 7.57 -0.33 5.91
CA ASN A 20 7.82 1.07 5.59
C ASN A 20 6.54 1.90 5.63
N VAL A 21 5.41 1.33 5.25
CA VAL A 21 4.12 1.99 5.39
C VAL A 21 3.81 2.26 6.86
N LYS A 22 4.04 1.29 7.72
CA LYS A 22 3.83 1.47 9.16
C LYS A 22 4.73 2.57 9.72
N LYS A 23 5.98 2.61 9.29
CA LYS A 23 6.90 3.68 9.71
C LYS A 23 6.45 5.05 9.22
N ALA A 24 5.94 5.11 8.00
CA ALA A 24 5.43 6.36 7.45
C ALA A 24 4.22 6.85 8.25
N LEU A 25 3.33 5.94 8.64
CA LEU A 25 2.17 6.30 9.45
C LEU A 25 2.59 6.83 10.82
N GLU A 26 3.59 6.21 11.44
CA GLU A 26 4.12 6.71 12.71
C GLU A 26 4.68 8.12 12.56
N ALA A 27 5.41 8.37 11.48
CA ALA A 27 5.99 9.69 11.22
C ALA A 27 4.92 10.75 10.97
N LEU A 28 3.77 10.35 10.42
CA LEU A 28 2.64 11.25 10.19
C LEU A 28 1.72 11.36 11.39
N ASP A 29 1.97 10.59 12.43
CA ASP A 29 1.12 10.49 13.63
C ASP A 29 -0.31 10.11 13.24
N LYS A 30 -0.43 9.12 12.36
CA LYS A 30 -1.72 8.59 11.89
C LYS A 30 -1.82 7.11 12.18
N ASN A 31 -3.04 6.63 12.38
CA ASN A 31 -3.31 5.22 12.62
C ASN A 31 -4.15 4.67 11.48
N ALA A 32 -3.75 3.49 11.00
CA ALA A 32 -4.52 2.76 10.01
C ALA A 32 -4.19 1.28 10.13
N GLU A 33 -5.11 0.45 9.71
CA GLU A 33 -4.86 -0.99 9.64
C GLU A 33 -4.05 -1.26 8.38
N VAL A 34 -2.86 -1.86 8.53
CA VAL A 34 -2.00 -2.18 7.41
C VAL A 34 -1.89 -3.70 7.30
N THR A 35 -2.28 -4.23 6.16
CA THR A 35 -2.15 -5.65 5.86
C THR A 35 -1.48 -5.80 4.51
N HIS A 36 -1.06 -7.02 4.17
CA HIS A 36 -0.46 -7.29 2.88
C HIS A 36 -1.11 -8.52 2.25
N THR A 37 -1.08 -8.56 0.91
CA THR A 37 -1.62 -9.68 0.17
C THR A 37 -1.01 -9.70 -1.24
N ASP A 38 -1.30 -10.76 -1.98
CA ASP A 38 -0.90 -10.83 -3.39
C ASP A 38 -1.95 -10.12 -4.27
N LEU A 39 -1.60 -9.97 -5.55
CA LEU A 39 -2.47 -9.27 -6.49
C LEU A 39 -3.81 -9.98 -6.68
N ALA A 40 -3.77 -11.30 -6.77
CA ALA A 40 -5.00 -12.07 -6.99
C ALA A 40 -5.97 -11.91 -5.81
N SER A 41 -5.47 -11.99 -4.59
CA SER A 41 -6.28 -11.82 -3.39
C SER A 41 -6.76 -10.38 -3.24
N ALA A 42 -5.92 -9.41 -3.63
CA ALA A 42 -6.28 -7.99 -3.55
C ALA A 42 -7.51 -7.67 -4.40
N LYS A 43 -7.69 -8.36 -5.51
CA LYS A 43 -8.84 -8.11 -6.39
C LYS A 43 -10.16 -8.46 -5.71
N ALA A 44 -10.14 -9.36 -4.75
CA ALA A 44 -11.32 -9.81 -4.02
C ALA A 44 -11.50 -9.09 -2.68
N GLU A 45 -10.49 -8.39 -2.20
CA GLU A 45 -10.55 -7.70 -0.92
C GLU A 45 -10.94 -6.24 -1.08
N LYS A 46 -11.58 -5.71 -0.06
CA LYS A 46 -11.93 -4.29 -0.01
C LYS A 46 -11.01 -3.57 0.96
N ALA A 47 -10.49 -2.44 0.54
CA ALA A 47 -9.65 -1.61 1.37
C ALA A 47 -9.88 -0.15 1.00
N ASP A 48 -9.50 0.76 1.88
CA ASP A 48 -9.58 2.18 1.59
C ASP A 48 -8.46 2.60 0.66
N ILE A 49 -7.29 1.99 0.82
CA ILE A 49 -6.11 2.30 0.01
C ILE A 49 -5.46 0.99 -0.42
N TYR A 50 -5.18 0.88 -1.71
CA TYR A 50 -4.37 -0.20 -2.26
C TYR A 50 -3.02 0.39 -2.63
N LEU A 51 -1.96 -0.09 -2.01
CA LEU A 51 -0.64 0.49 -2.14
C LEU A 51 0.37 -0.58 -2.58
N GLY A 52 1.18 -0.27 -3.56
CA GLY A 52 2.19 -1.19 -4.05
C GLY A 52 2.96 -0.62 -5.22
N ALA A 53 3.82 -1.45 -5.83
CA ALA A 53 4.55 -1.04 -7.02
C ALA A 53 3.57 -0.71 -8.15
N ALA A 54 3.93 0.28 -8.97
CA ALA A 54 3.01 0.78 -10.01
C ALA A 54 2.54 -0.30 -10.96
N ASP A 55 3.44 -1.19 -11.39
CA ASP A 55 3.09 -2.26 -12.32
C ASP A 55 2.14 -3.28 -11.71
N ILE A 56 2.11 -3.39 -10.39
CA ILE A 56 1.24 -4.31 -9.68
C ILE A 56 -0.14 -3.68 -9.44
N VAL A 57 -0.17 -2.49 -8.82
CA VAL A 57 -1.46 -1.88 -8.44
C VAL A 57 -2.23 -1.35 -9.64
N ASN A 58 -1.55 -1.07 -10.76
CA ASN A 58 -2.24 -0.65 -11.96
C ASN A 58 -3.14 -1.72 -12.55
N GLU A 59 -2.94 -2.98 -12.17
CA GLU A 59 -3.79 -4.07 -12.61
C GLU A 59 -5.04 -4.22 -11.76
N LEU A 60 -5.13 -3.50 -10.65
CA LEU A 60 -6.33 -3.55 -9.80
C LEU A 60 -7.45 -2.76 -10.42
N ALA A 61 -8.66 -3.29 -10.31
CA ALA A 61 -9.84 -2.59 -10.78
C ALA A 61 -10.11 -1.35 -9.92
N LYS A 62 -10.43 -0.25 -10.58
CA LYS A 62 -10.80 0.97 -9.88
C LYS A 62 -12.20 0.81 -9.28
N GLY A 63 -12.42 1.40 -8.14
CA GLY A 63 -13.76 1.46 -7.57
C GLY A 63 -13.88 0.95 -6.14
N ASN A 64 -12.94 0.16 -5.65
CA ASN A 64 -13.00 -0.33 -4.28
C ASN A 64 -12.19 0.48 -3.30
N GLY A 65 -11.33 1.37 -3.80
CA GLY A 65 -10.49 2.20 -2.95
C GLY A 65 -9.53 3.02 -3.79
N THR A 66 -8.70 3.80 -3.12
CA THR A 66 -7.70 4.63 -3.78
C THR A 66 -6.47 3.80 -4.10
N ILE A 67 -5.98 3.91 -5.32
CA ILE A 67 -4.77 3.23 -5.76
C ILE A 67 -3.58 4.15 -5.53
N VAL A 68 -2.59 3.68 -4.77
CA VAL A 68 -1.35 4.42 -4.53
C VAL A 68 -0.20 3.60 -5.09
N SER A 69 0.44 4.11 -6.13
CA SER A 69 1.59 3.44 -6.72
C SER A 69 2.88 4.00 -6.12
N ILE A 70 3.79 3.10 -5.77
CA ILE A 70 5.07 3.46 -5.16
C ILE A 70 6.18 3.11 -6.15
N VAL A 71 7.05 4.06 -6.43
CA VAL A 71 8.19 3.87 -7.33
C VAL A 71 9.35 3.22 -6.57
N ASN A 72 9.64 3.71 -5.37
CA ASN A 72 10.71 3.19 -4.54
C ASN A 72 10.15 2.69 -3.22
N MET A 73 10.01 1.38 -3.10
CA MET A 73 9.45 0.75 -1.90
C MET A 73 10.27 0.98 -0.65
N MET A 74 11.54 1.34 -0.80
CA MET A 74 12.42 1.63 0.32
C MET A 74 12.35 3.09 0.78
N SER A 75 11.65 3.94 0.04
CA SER A 75 11.57 5.36 0.36
C SER A 75 10.37 5.66 1.25
N ILE A 76 10.62 5.81 2.54
CA ILE A 76 9.57 6.19 3.49
C ILE A 76 9.05 7.58 3.16
N VAL A 77 9.90 8.47 2.65
CA VAL A 77 9.50 9.82 2.25
C VAL A 77 8.46 9.79 1.14
N GLU A 78 8.67 8.96 0.12
CA GLU A 78 7.70 8.81 -0.97
C GLU A 78 6.37 8.30 -0.44
N ILE A 79 6.40 7.30 0.44
CA ILE A 79 5.19 6.72 1.01
C ILE A 79 4.43 7.77 1.82
N LYS A 80 5.15 8.53 2.64
CA LYS A 80 4.54 9.60 3.44
C LYS A 80 3.87 10.64 2.56
N GLU A 81 4.57 11.10 1.52
CA GLU A 81 4.05 12.14 0.65
C GLU A 81 2.78 11.69 -0.07
N LYS A 82 2.70 10.42 -0.45
CA LYS A 82 1.55 9.89 -1.16
C LYS A 82 0.39 9.55 -0.24
N LEU A 83 0.65 9.18 1.00
CA LEU A 83 -0.39 8.84 1.96
C LEU A 83 -0.96 10.05 2.67
N GLU A 84 -0.16 11.07 2.92
CA GLU A 84 -0.58 12.22 3.72
C GLU A 84 -1.89 12.85 3.22
N PRO A 85 -2.07 13.11 1.92
CA PRO A 85 -3.32 13.72 1.45
C PRO A 85 -4.55 12.81 1.62
N LEU A 86 -4.34 11.52 1.82
CA LEU A 86 -5.42 10.54 1.93
C LEU A 86 -5.81 10.25 3.38
N LEU A 87 -5.01 10.69 4.31
CA LEU A 87 -5.22 10.49 5.74
C LEU A 87 -5.62 11.81 6.43
#